data_d34bbb748f8ee6477bc00ccdbc74d0ff
#
_entry.id   d34bbb748f8ee6477bc00ccdbc74d0ff
#
_cell.length_a   1.000
_cell.length_b   1.000
_cell.length_c   1.000
_cell.angle_alpha   90.00
_cell.angle_beta   90.00
_cell.angle_gamma   90.00
#
_symmetry.space_group_name_H-M   'P 1'
#
loop_
_entity.id
_entity.type
_entity.pdbx_description
1 polymer ?
#
loop_
_entity_poly.entity_id
_entity_poly.type
_entity_poly.pdbx_seq_one_letter_code
_entity_poly.pdbx_strand_id
1 'polypeptide(L)'
;MLQVNKKASESKIHSTLKNLVLEHFLENNASIIDYKIEKFCGRRFADIFLELKDGEKVAVEIQCSYIKIEELIKRTEDYNSKGIHVLWLLHAKGNCMIDFKIPKNGKNIKVSPLEVYLHRMYGGRVYYIDFEHKKKAKNLIKLFALYFSKPNKKHLRGTFRTPYRYYYYRNVYYTEILNPEILYTEYLGVKIARFYDKNFKRMVKEKILSYLEGLSENSFSIHVDKTKFKKVLKKFKKSYDNYLIKKVFMELREDTRIRFSPKLEYKFSRILY
;
A
#
# COMPACT_ATOMS: atom_id res chain seq x y z
N MET A 1 21.58 27.82 -22.38
CA MET A 1 20.61 28.41 -21.43
C MET A 1 19.44 27.47 -21.28
N LEU A 2 19.39 26.71 -20.20
CA LEU A 2 18.27 25.85 -19.86
C LEU A 2 17.17 26.74 -19.31
N GLN A 3 16.04 26.83 -20.02
CA GLN A 3 14.84 27.49 -19.49
C GLN A 3 14.36 26.71 -18.26
N VAL A 4 14.55 27.32 -17.09
CA VAL A 4 13.90 26.88 -15.84
C VAL A 4 12.40 27.18 -16.01
N ASN A 5 11.63 26.17 -16.37
CA ASN A 5 10.17 26.28 -16.39
C ASN A 5 9.69 26.78 -15.02
N LYS A 6 8.98 27.90 -15.02
CA LYS A 6 8.32 28.47 -13.85
C LYS A 6 7.56 27.38 -13.12
N LYS A 7 8.03 27.05 -11.90
CA LYS A 7 7.33 26.18 -10.96
C LYS A 7 5.88 26.70 -10.84
N ALA A 8 4.90 25.88 -11.22
CA ALA A 8 3.53 26.18 -10.88
C ALA A 8 3.48 26.36 -9.35
N SER A 9 2.87 27.45 -8.86
CA SER A 9 2.84 27.75 -7.43
C SER A 9 2.23 26.56 -6.68
N GLU A 10 3.02 25.99 -5.80
CA GLU A 10 2.59 24.89 -4.94
C GLU A 10 1.37 25.33 -4.12
N SER A 11 0.35 24.48 -4.03
CA SER A 11 -0.81 24.81 -3.19
C SER A 11 -0.41 24.81 -1.71
N LYS A 12 -0.94 25.75 -0.92
CA LYS A 12 -0.71 25.81 0.54
C LYS A 12 -0.99 24.48 1.23
N ILE A 13 -1.98 23.72 0.74
CA ILE A 13 -2.34 22.40 1.26
C ILE A 13 -1.20 21.40 1.03
N HIS A 14 -0.59 21.38 -0.16
CA HIS A 14 0.49 20.45 -0.48
C HIS A 14 1.72 20.72 0.38
N SER A 15 2.14 21.99 0.51
CA SER A 15 3.25 22.38 1.38
C SER A 15 2.98 22.01 2.86
N THR A 16 1.77 22.26 3.35
CA THR A 16 1.37 21.88 4.72
C THR A 16 1.44 20.35 4.90
N LEU A 17 0.93 19.58 3.94
CA LEU A 17 0.94 18.12 4.03
C LEU A 17 2.36 17.55 4.04
N LYS A 18 3.30 18.08 3.26
CA LYS A 18 4.70 17.63 3.28
C LYS A 18 5.31 17.75 4.67
N ASN A 19 5.14 18.90 5.31
CA ASN A 19 5.69 19.11 6.66
C ASN A 19 5.04 18.17 7.69
N LEU A 20 3.73 18.07 7.70
CA LEU A 20 2.99 17.22 8.64
C LEU A 20 3.30 15.73 8.45
N VAL A 21 3.43 15.27 7.21
CA VAL A 21 3.81 13.87 6.91
C VAL A 21 5.22 13.61 7.40
N LEU A 22 6.15 14.53 7.14
CA LEU A 22 7.53 14.40 7.60
C LEU A 22 7.61 14.33 9.13
N GLU A 23 6.97 15.27 9.85
CA GLU A 23 6.91 15.25 11.32
C GLU A 23 6.39 13.90 11.82
N HIS A 24 5.28 13.43 11.25
CA HIS A 24 4.68 12.16 11.65
C HIS A 24 5.58 10.96 11.37
N PHE A 25 6.36 10.97 10.28
CA PHE A 25 7.31 9.91 9.99
C PHE A 25 8.49 9.92 10.96
N LEU A 26 9.03 11.07 11.28
CA LEU A 26 10.13 11.20 12.24
C LEU A 26 9.73 10.76 13.65
N GLU A 27 8.50 11.06 14.07
CA GLU A 27 7.97 10.61 15.36
C GLU A 27 7.80 9.07 15.44
N ASN A 28 7.62 8.39 14.30
CA ASN A 28 7.23 6.97 14.27
C ASN A 28 8.25 6.04 13.60
N ASN A 29 9.39 6.56 13.08
CA ASN A 29 10.38 5.75 12.37
C ASN A 29 11.80 6.04 12.86
N ALA A 30 12.24 5.30 13.86
CA ALA A 30 13.62 5.38 14.35
C ALA A 30 14.67 4.93 13.33
N SER A 31 14.27 4.36 12.20
CA SER A 31 15.15 3.97 11.09
C SER A 31 15.54 5.13 10.17
N ILE A 32 14.86 6.27 10.21
CA ILE A 32 15.19 7.46 9.41
C ILE A 32 16.39 8.16 10.05
N ILE A 33 17.48 8.33 9.27
CA ILE A 33 18.70 9.00 9.72
C ILE A 33 18.92 10.35 9.06
N ASP A 34 18.38 10.55 7.86
CA ASP A 34 18.42 11.82 7.15
C ASP A 34 17.15 12.04 6.33
N TYR A 35 16.80 13.31 6.13
CA TYR A 35 15.63 13.67 5.35
C TYR A 35 15.79 15.04 4.69
N LYS A 36 15.05 15.23 3.60
CA LYS A 36 14.99 16.51 2.92
C LYS A 36 13.66 16.71 2.21
N ILE A 37 13.03 17.86 2.40
CA ILE A 37 11.87 18.28 1.61
C ILE A 37 12.35 18.83 0.28
N GLU A 38 11.66 18.51 -0.82
CA GLU A 38 11.98 18.95 -2.19
C GLU A 38 13.43 18.63 -2.62
N LYS A 39 13.89 17.41 -2.34
CA LYS A 39 15.22 16.97 -2.78
C LYS A 39 15.24 16.66 -4.26
N PHE A 40 16.18 17.25 -4.98
CA PHE A 40 16.44 16.88 -6.36
C PHE A 40 17.10 15.50 -6.45
N CYS A 41 16.46 14.58 -7.20
CA CYS A 41 16.87 13.19 -7.38
C CYS A 41 17.31 12.90 -8.83
N GLY A 42 18.03 13.82 -9.45
CA GLY A 42 18.58 13.69 -10.79
C GLY A 42 17.67 14.19 -11.92
N ARG A 43 16.39 13.84 -11.92
CA ARG A 43 15.42 14.33 -12.93
C ARG A 43 14.20 14.99 -12.30
N ARG A 44 13.96 14.72 -11.01
CA ARG A 44 12.74 15.14 -10.30
C ARG A 44 13.08 15.59 -8.89
N PHE A 45 12.17 16.38 -8.34
CA PHE A 45 12.17 16.70 -6.92
C PHE A 45 11.21 15.76 -6.21
N ALA A 46 11.69 15.03 -5.20
CA ALA A 46 10.85 14.29 -4.29
C ALA A 46 10.17 15.25 -3.31
N ASP A 47 8.88 15.09 -3.04
CA ASP A 47 8.19 15.91 -2.05
C ASP A 47 8.86 15.77 -0.68
N ILE A 48 9.15 14.53 -0.27
CA ILE A 48 9.97 14.21 0.90
C ILE A 48 10.95 13.11 0.49
N PHE A 49 12.22 13.31 0.83
CA PHE A 49 13.25 12.30 0.67
C PHE A 49 13.73 11.85 2.04
N LEU A 50 13.85 10.53 2.21
CA LEU A 50 14.29 9.90 3.44
C LEU A 50 15.48 8.97 3.14
N GLU A 51 16.45 8.96 4.07
CA GLU A 51 17.52 7.97 4.09
C GLU A 51 17.39 7.13 5.36
N LEU A 52 17.47 5.81 5.20
CA LEU A 52 17.30 4.86 6.28
C LEU A 52 18.65 4.37 6.79
N LYS A 53 18.71 3.84 8.01
CA LYS A 53 19.93 3.36 8.69
C LYS A 53 20.75 2.34 7.91
N ASP A 54 20.08 1.56 7.06
CA ASP A 54 20.70 0.55 6.19
C ASP A 54 21.18 1.12 4.83
N GLY A 55 21.09 2.44 4.65
CA GLY A 55 21.51 3.15 3.44
C GLY A 55 20.43 3.19 2.34
N GLU A 56 19.29 2.57 2.55
CA GLU A 56 18.18 2.60 1.58
C GLU A 56 17.51 3.97 1.56
N LYS A 57 17.03 4.35 0.38
CA LYS A 57 16.49 5.68 0.09
C LYS A 57 15.03 5.60 -0.32
N VAL A 58 14.22 6.50 0.22
CA VAL A 58 12.79 6.55 -0.05
C VAL A 58 12.39 7.96 -0.52
N ALA A 59 11.74 8.03 -1.66
CA ALA A 59 11.02 9.21 -2.12
C ALA A 59 9.54 9.06 -1.76
N VAL A 60 9.02 10.00 -1.00
CA VAL A 60 7.58 10.08 -0.69
C VAL A 60 6.98 11.14 -1.60
N GLU A 61 5.96 10.75 -2.37
CA GLU A 61 5.20 11.60 -3.28
C GLU A 61 3.78 11.80 -2.74
N ILE A 62 3.39 13.05 -2.53
CA ILE A 62 2.06 13.41 -1.99
C ILE A 62 1.19 13.95 -3.12
N GLN A 63 0.24 13.16 -3.55
CA GLN A 63 -0.60 13.48 -4.70
C GLN A 63 -1.91 14.15 -4.28
N CYS A 64 -1.99 15.47 -4.45
CA CYS A 64 -3.18 16.26 -4.10
C CYS A 64 -4.13 16.52 -5.27
N SER A 65 -3.65 16.39 -6.51
CA SER A 65 -4.40 16.66 -7.73
C SER A 65 -4.41 15.46 -8.66
N TYR A 66 -5.17 15.55 -9.75
CA TYR A 66 -5.15 14.48 -10.76
C TYR A 66 -3.77 14.34 -11.39
N ILE A 67 -3.31 13.10 -11.54
CA ILE A 67 -2.11 12.71 -12.29
C ILE A 67 -2.48 11.59 -13.27
N LYS A 68 -1.93 11.62 -14.47
CA LYS A 68 -2.05 10.52 -15.44
C LYS A 68 -1.21 9.33 -14.97
N ILE A 69 -1.68 8.11 -15.25
CA ILE A 69 -0.95 6.87 -14.86
C ILE A 69 0.44 6.83 -15.49
N GLU A 70 0.56 7.24 -16.74
CA GLU A 70 1.83 7.27 -17.48
C GLU A 70 2.86 8.19 -16.80
N GLU A 71 2.41 9.33 -16.28
CA GLU A 71 3.28 10.26 -15.54
C GLU A 71 3.68 9.68 -14.18
N LEU A 72 2.76 9.00 -13.47
CA LEU A 72 3.08 8.31 -12.22
C LEU A 72 4.10 7.19 -12.46
N ILE A 73 3.93 6.39 -13.51
CA ILE A 73 4.86 5.34 -13.90
C ILE A 73 6.24 5.94 -14.16
N LYS A 74 6.31 6.96 -15.03
CA LYS A 74 7.55 7.64 -15.37
C LYS A 74 8.27 8.20 -14.14
N ARG A 75 7.53 8.82 -13.20
CA ARG A 75 8.11 9.29 -11.93
C ARG A 75 8.67 8.16 -11.11
N THR A 76 7.94 7.07 -10.99
CA THR A 76 8.40 5.89 -10.26
C THR A 76 9.66 5.29 -10.87
N GLU A 77 9.72 5.17 -12.20
CA GLU A 77 10.89 4.69 -12.94
C GLU A 77 12.10 5.63 -12.76
N ASP A 78 11.91 6.94 -12.83
CA ASP A 78 12.97 7.93 -12.61
C ASP A 78 13.63 7.77 -11.22
N TYR A 79 12.86 7.51 -10.16
CA TYR A 79 13.37 7.21 -8.82
C TYR A 79 14.04 5.84 -8.76
N ASN A 80 13.38 4.81 -9.29
CA ASN A 80 13.90 3.44 -9.25
C ASN A 80 15.23 3.31 -10.01
N SER A 81 15.44 4.07 -11.11
CA SER A 81 16.70 4.12 -11.85
C SER A 81 17.87 4.65 -11.02
N LYS A 82 17.60 5.33 -9.91
CA LYS A 82 18.58 5.85 -8.93
C LYS A 82 18.63 4.99 -7.66
N GLY A 83 18.02 3.83 -7.66
CA GLY A 83 17.96 2.97 -6.49
C GLY A 83 17.00 3.43 -5.39
N ILE A 84 16.15 4.44 -5.66
CA ILE A 84 15.27 5.05 -4.67
C ILE A 84 13.91 4.34 -4.70
N HIS A 85 13.44 3.89 -3.55
CA HIS A 85 12.10 3.34 -3.36
C HIS A 85 11.05 4.46 -3.32
N VAL A 86 9.85 4.20 -3.85
CA VAL A 86 8.81 5.24 -3.93
C VAL A 86 7.61 4.88 -3.06
N LEU A 87 7.16 5.85 -2.27
CA LEU A 87 5.93 5.81 -1.50
C LEU A 87 4.96 6.88 -2.02
N TRP A 88 3.87 6.44 -2.66
CA TRP A 88 2.79 7.31 -3.10
C TRP A 88 1.71 7.45 -2.03
N LEU A 89 1.41 8.68 -1.64
CA LEU A 89 0.33 9.03 -0.72
C LEU A 89 -0.70 9.89 -1.45
N LEU A 90 -1.94 9.44 -1.51
CA LEU A 90 -3.02 10.21 -2.10
C LEU A 90 -3.68 11.10 -1.03
N HIS A 91 -3.89 12.37 -1.33
CA HIS A 91 -4.67 13.25 -0.45
C HIS A 91 -6.16 12.89 -0.53
N ALA A 92 -6.75 12.52 0.60
CA ALA A 92 -8.10 11.98 0.68
C ALA A 92 -9.20 12.96 0.20
N LYS A 93 -8.98 14.25 0.36
CA LYS A 93 -9.90 15.32 -0.08
C LYS A 93 -9.46 15.99 -1.39
N GLY A 94 -8.39 15.48 -2.03
CA GLY A 94 -7.90 15.99 -3.30
C GLY A 94 -8.68 15.45 -4.49
N ASN A 95 -8.40 16.00 -5.68
CA ASN A 95 -9.05 15.62 -6.94
C ASN A 95 -8.68 14.22 -7.45
N CYS A 96 -7.79 13.51 -6.73
CA CYS A 96 -7.39 12.15 -7.07
C CYS A 96 -8.37 11.08 -6.57
N MET A 97 -9.32 11.48 -5.74
CA MET A 97 -10.32 10.56 -5.19
C MET A 97 -11.70 10.86 -5.76
N ILE A 98 -12.36 9.81 -6.18
CA ILE A 98 -13.74 9.88 -6.66
C ILE A 98 -14.65 9.59 -5.46
N ASP A 99 -15.38 10.61 -5.01
CA ASP A 99 -16.50 10.48 -4.06
C ASP A 99 -16.11 9.97 -2.66
N PHE A 100 -15.20 10.71 -1.97
CA PHE A 100 -14.65 10.26 -0.70
C PHE A 100 -15.44 10.75 0.54
N LYS A 101 -16.34 9.90 1.00
CA LYS A 101 -16.63 9.75 2.43
C LYS A 101 -15.90 8.50 2.88
N ILE A 102 -15.12 8.55 3.98
CA ILE A 102 -14.42 7.37 4.51
C ILE A 102 -15.37 6.17 4.42
N PRO A 103 -15.11 5.20 3.54
CA PRO A 103 -16.08 4.16 3.28
C PRO A 103 -16.19 3.28 4.52
N LYS A 104 -17.39 3.05 4.98
CA LYS A 104 -17.63 1.96 5.92
C LYS A 104 -17.18 0.65 5.26
N ASN A 105 -16.53 -0.24 6.02
CA ASN A 105 -16.07 -1.53 5.53
C ASN A 105 -17.15 -2.26 4.72
N GLY A 106 -16.78 -2.77 3.55
CA GLY A 106 -17.67 -3.45 2.64
C GLY A 106 -18.53 -2.54 1.75
N LYS A 107 -18.40 -1.21 1.87
CA LYS A 107 -19.12 -0.30 0.98
C LYS A 107 -18.58 -0.37 -0.44
N ASN A 108 -19.48 -0.47 -1.41
CA ASN A 108 -19.13 -0.43 -2.83
C ASN A 108 -18.89 1.02 -3.28
N ILE A 109 -17.68 1.32 -3.72
CA ILE A 109 -17.31 2.64 -4.24
C ILE A 109 -16.71 2.52 -5.65
N LYS A 110 -16.79 3.61 -6.39
CA LYS A 110 -16.07 3.75 -7.65
C LYS A 110 -14.62 4.14 -7.36
N VAL A 111 -13.66 3.35 -7.86
CA VAL A 111 -12.23 3.66 -7.78
C VAL A 111 -11.73 4.17 -9.13
N SER A 112 -10.75 5.06 -9.11
CA SER A 112 -10.13 5.58 -10.32
C SER A 112 -9.17 4.57 -10.94
N PRO A 113 -8.83 4.71 -12.24
CA PRO A 113 -7.76 3.92 -12.85
C PRO A 113 -6.43 4.03 -12.11
N LEU A 114 -6.09 5.22 -11.62
CA LEU A 114 -4.90 5.48 -10.79
C LEU A 114 -4.90 4.65 -9.51
N GLU A 115 -6.01 4.64 -8.78
CA GLU A 115 -6.14 3.84 -7.56
C GLU A 115 -6.06 2.35 -7.83
N VAL A 116 -6.61 1.86 -8.95
CA VAL A 116 -6.47 0.47 -9.39
C VAL A 116 -5.00 0.14 -9.70
N TYR A 117 -4.27 1.05 -10.33
CA TYR A 117 -2.85 0.88 -10.60
C TYR A 117 -2.02 0.82 -9.33
N LEU A 118 -2.17 1.81 -8.44
CA LEU A 118 -1.49 1.85 -7.14
C LEU A 118 -1.80 0.62 -6.28
N HIS A 119 -3.07 0.18 -6.28
CA HIS A 119 -3.48 -1.04 -5.58
C HIS A 119 -2.71 -2.28 -6.05
N ARG A 120 -2.42 -2.38 -7.35
CA ARG A 120 -1.58 -3.45 -7.89
C ARG A 120 -0.12 -3.27 -7.49
N MET A 121 0.40 -2.06 -7.63
CA MET A 121 1.78 -1.72 -7.31
C MET A 121 2.10 -2.01 -5.84
N TYR A 122 1.19 -1.71 -4.92
CA TYR A 122 1.36 -1.95 -3.49
C TYR A 122 0.83 -3.31 -2.98
N GLY A 123 0.59 -4.26 -3.89
CA GLY A 123 0.20 -5.61 -3.49
C GLY A 123 -1.15 -5.70 -2.77
N GLY A 124 -2.09 -4.82 -3.12
CA GLY A 124 -3.47 -4.89 -2.64
C GLY A 124 -3.91 -3.75 -1.72
N ARG A 125 -3.21 -2.62 -1.74
CA ARG A 125 -3.58 -1.43 -0.94
C ARG A 125 -3.28 -0.14 -1.68
N VAL A 126 -3.95 0.92 -1.28
CA VAL A 126 -3.62 2.30 -1.69
C VAL A 126 -3.56 3.13 -0.42
N TYR A 127 -2.51 3.93 -0.29
CA TYR A 127 -2.27 4.77 0.88
C TYR A 127 -2.82 6.16 0.67
N TYR A 128 -3.47 6.67 1.73
CA TYR A 128 -4.08 7.99 1.74
C TYR A 128 -3.67 8.76 2.98
N ILE A 129 -3.66 10.07 2.83
CA ILE A 129 -3.59 11.00 3.94
C ILE A 129 -4.85 11.86 3.97
N ASP A 130 -5.39 12.05 5.14
CA ASP A 130 -6.41 13.07 5.43
C ASP A 130 -5.84 14.08 6.43
N PHE A 131 -6.34 15.29 6.33
CA PHE A 131 -5.89 16.40 7.13
C PHE A 131 -7.09 17.12 7.73
N GLU A 132 -7.14 17.20 9.05
CA GLU A 132 -8.16 17.95 9.76
C GLU A 132 -7.61 19.22 10.34
N HIS A 133 -8.10 20.35 9.84
CA HIS A 133 -7.88 21.65 10.46
C HIS A 133 -8.67 21.74 11.75
N LYS A 134 -8.02 21.57 12.90
CA LYS A 134 -8.64 21.86 14.18
C LYS A 134 -8.33 23.29 14.59
N LYS A 135 -9.36 24.14 14.72
CA LYS A 135 -9.23 25.56 15.09
C LYS A 135 -8.53 25.84 16.44
N LYS A 136 -8.34 24.83 17.28
CA LYS A 136 -7.77 24.94 18.64
C LYS A 136 -6.74 23.88 19.04
N ALA A 137 -6.30 23.04 18.11
CA ALA A 137 -5.32 21.96 18.39
C ALA A 137 -4.32 21.81 17.26
N LYS A 138 -3.18 21.14 17.53
CA LYS A 138 -2.21 20.75 16.49
C LYS A 138 -2.95 20.05 15.34
N ASN A 139 -2.64 20.45 14.12
CA ASN A 139 -3.21 19.85 12.92
C ASN A 139 -2.97 18.32 12.96
N LEU A 140 -4.01 17.56 12.76
CA LEU A 140 -3.92 16.10 12.85
C LEU A 140 -3.89 15.50 11.46
N ILE A 141 -2.85 14.73 11.18
CA ILE A 141 -2.80 13.85 10.00
C ILE A 141 -3.43 12.52 10.37
N LYS A 142 -4.16 11.98 9.42
CA LYS A 142 -4.66 10.63 9.45
C LYS A 142 -4.14 9.87 8.25
N LEU A 143 -3.27 8.88 8.50
CA LEU A 143 -2.80 7.94 7.49
C LEU A 143 -3.71 6.72 7.48
N PHE A 144 -4.07 6.25 6.30
CA PHE A 144 -4.85 5.04 6.16
C PHE A 144 -4.62 4.35 4.81
N ALA A 145 -4.96 3.07 4.76
CA ALA A 145 -4.93 2.28 3.55
C ALA A 145 -6.34 1.81 3.17
N LEU A 146 -6.61 1.80 1.87
CA LEU A 146 -7.78 1.15 1.31
C LEU A 146 -7.37 -0.10 0.56
N TYR A 147 -8.06 -1.20 0.84
CA TYR A 147 -8.01 -2.43 0.09
C TYR A 147 -9.26 -2.56 -0.78
N PHE A 148 -9.08 -2.86 -2.05
CA PHE A 148 -10.19 -3.04 -3.00
C PHE A 148 -10.40 -4.52 -3.30
N SER A 149 -11.63 -5.00 -3.14
CA SER A 149 -12.00 -6.34 -3.61
C SER A 149 -11.94 -6.41 -5.15
N LYS A 150 -12.02 -7.62 -5.69
CA LYS A 150 -12.23 -7.79 -7.13
C LYS A 150 -13.56 -7.13 -7.56
N PRO A 151 -13.68 -6.70 -8.84
CA PRO A 151 -14.95 -6.23 -9.38
C PRO A 151 -16.06 -7.23 -9.11
N ASN A 152 -17.22 -6.75 -8.69
CA ASN A 152 -18.38 -7.62 -8.57
C ASN A 152 -18.85 -8.03 -9.98
N LYS A 153 -18.98 -9.34 -10.22
CA LYS A 153 -19.44 -9.87 -11.53
C LYS A 153 -20.80 -9.32 -11.95
N LYS A 154 -21.69 -8.99 -10.98
CA LYS A 154 -22.99 -8.34 -11.27
C LYS A 154 -22.83 -6.97 -11.92
N HIS A 155 -21.75 -6.26 -11.61
CA HIS A 155 -21.46 -4.95 -12.19
C HIS A 155 -20.67 -5.03 -13.51
N LEU A 156 -20.18 -6.21 -13.89
CA LEU A 156 -19.53 -6.44 -15.19
C LEU A 156 -20.53 -6.64 -16.34
N ARG A 157 -21.79 -6.96 -16.01
CA ARG A 157 -22.89 -7.08 -16.99
C ARG A 157 -23.51 -5.70 -17.23
N GLY A 158 -22.73 -4.75 -17.73
CA GLY A 158 -23.25 -3.50 -18.27
C GLY A 158 -23.95 -3.74 -19.59
N THR A 159 -24.93 -2.89 -19.92
CA THR A 159 -25.51 -2.84 -21.26
C THR A 159 -24.41 -2.56 -22.29
N PHE A 160 -24.60 -3.02 -23.52
CA PHE A 160 -23.66 -2.89 -24.66
C PHE A 160 -23.03 -1.48 -24.84
N ARG A 161 -23.69 -0.44 -24.30
CA ARG A 161 -23.25 0.98 -24.36
C ARG A 161 -22.29 1.43 -23.24
N THR A 162 -22.08 0.67 -22.16
CA THR A 162 -21.23 1.10 -21.03
C THR A 162 -20.48 -0.06 -20.33
N PRO A 163 -19.77 -0.95 -21.08
CA PRO A 163 -19.16 -2.15 -20.48
C PRO A 163 -18.06 -1.84 -19.46
N TYR A 164 -17.40 -0.67 -19.56
CA TYR A 164 -16.27 -0.29 -18.69
C TYR A 164 -16.66 0.46 -17.43
N ARG A 165 -17.89 1.01 -17.33
CA ARG A 165 -18.30 1.82 -16.19
C ARG A 165 -18.31 1.06 -14.86
N TYR A 166 -18.62 -0.21 -14.88
CA TYR A 166 -18.75 -1.06 -13.69
C TYR A 166 -17.44 -1.75 -13.26
N TYR A 167 -16.42 -1.76 -14.13
CA TYR A 167 -15.12 -2.34 -13.80
C TYR A 167 -14.46 -1.66 -12.58
N TYR A 168 -14.70 -0.39 -12.39
CA TYR A 168 -14.12 0.41 -11.31
C TYR A 168 -14.89 0.35 -9.99
N TYR A 169 -16.07 -0.25 -9.95
CA TYR A 169 -16.80 -0.41 -8.69
C TYR A 169 -16.24 -1.57 -7.87
N ARG A 170 -15.84 -1.28 -6.63
CA ARG A 170 -15.20 -2.21 -5.69
C ARG A 170 -15.80 -2.11 -4.30
N ASN A 171 -15.90 -3.23 -3.62
CA ASN A 171 -16.02 -3.22 -2.18
C ASN A 171 -14.68 -2.80 -1.58
N VAL A 172 -14.73 -1.89 -0.63
CA VAL A 172 -13.56 -1.27 -0.02
C VAL A 172 -13.48 -1.63 1.44
N TYR A 173 -12.27 -1.94 1.88
CA TYR A 173 -11.95 -2.18 3.28
C TYR A 173 -10.96 -1.10 3.71
N TYR A 174 -11.28 -0.45 4.80
CA TYR A 174 -10.50 0.63 5.39
C TYR A 174 -9.63 0.10 6.53
N THR A 175 -8.38 0.56 6.59
CA THR A 175 -7.47 0.29 7.69
C THR A 175 -6.69 1.55 8.03
N GLU A 176 -6.80 2.02 9.25
CA GLU A 176 -6.00 3.13 9.77
C GLU A 176 -4.58 2.68 10.07
N ILE A 177 -3.60 3.51 9.71
CA ILE A 177 -2.17 3.28 9.95
C ILE A 177 -1.78 4.13 11.15
N LEU A 178 -1.74 3.52 12.33
CA LEU A 178 -1.46 4.22 13.59
C LEU A 178 0.03 4.46 13.79
N ASN A 179 0.87 3.47 13.47
CA ASN A 179 2.32 3.54 13.59
C ASN A 179 2.93 3.27 12.20
N PRO A 180 3.18 4.32 11.41
CA PRO A 180 3.63 4.18 10.03
C PRO A 180 5.12 3.85 9.94
N GLU A 181 5.50 2.65 10.33
CA GLU A 181 6.85 2.13 10.08
C GLU A 181 7.03 1.94 8.57
N ILE A 182 8.08 2.55 8.03
CA ILE A 182 8.40 2.47 6.60
C ILE A 182 9.19 1.20 6.34
N LEU A 183 8.68 0.38 5.45
CA LEU A 183 9.33 -0.78 4.87
C LEU A 183 9.57 -0.53 3.38
N TYR A 184 10.61 -1.12 2.84
CA TYR A 184 10.90 -1.09 1.42
C TYR A 184 10.97 -2.51 0.85
N THR A 185 10.68 -2.65 -0.43
CA THR A 185 10.73 -3.93 -1.14
C THR A 185 10.74 -3.71 -2.64
N GLU A 186 11.17 -4.70 -3.38
CA GLU A 186 10.93 -4.77 -4.80
C GLU A 186 9.72 -5.67 -5.07
N TYR A 187 8.74 -5.16 -5.80
CA TYR A 187 7.53 -5.88 -6.14
C TYR A 187 7.20 -5.70 -7.61
N LEU A 188 7.14 -6.81 -8.35
CA LEU A 188 6.93 -6.83 -9.81
C LEU A 188 7.95 -5.97 -10.58
N GLY A 189 9.22 -5.96 -10.15
CA GLY A 189 10.29 -5.17 -10.76
C GLY A 189 10.28 -3.68 -10.40
N VAL A 190 9.43 -3.26 -9.46
CA VAL A 190 9.32 -1.87 -9.00
C VAL A 190 9.81 -1.77 -7.57
N LYS A 191 10.76 -0.86 -7.30
CA LYS A 191 11.19 -0.52 -5.94
C LYS A 191 10.17 0.40 -5.28
N ILE A 192 9.49 -0.11 -4.26
CA ILE A 192 8.45 0.59 -3.52
C ILE A 192 8.76 0.64 -2.04
N ALA A 193 8.38 1.75 -1.40
CA ALA A 193 8.27 1.83 0.04
C ALA A 193 6.79 1.71 0.45
N ARG A 194 6.53 1.13 1.61
CA ARG A 194 5.19 0.90 2.14
C ARG A 194 5.20 0.92 3.65
N PHE A 195 4.03 1.03 4.25
CA PHE A 195 3.92 0.93 5.70
C PHE A 195 3.81 -0.52 6.17
N TYR A 196 4.44 -0.79 7.29
CA TYR A 196 4.13 -1.96 8.09
C TYR A 196 2.77 -1.75 8.75
N ASP A 197 1.76 -2.38 8.19
CA ASP A 197 0.40 -2.28 8.69
C ASP A 197 0.04 -3.52 9.50
N LYS A 198 0.17 -3.41 10.84
CA LYS A 198 -0.16 -4.48 11.78
C LYS A 198 -1.62 -4.93 11.67
N ASN A 199 -2.55 -3.98 11.50
CA ASN A 199 -3.97 -4.29 11.37
C ASN A 199 -4.28 -4.95 10.02
N PHE A 200 -3.66 -4.47 8.95
CA PHE A 200 -3.81 -5.08 7.64
C PHE A 200 -3.24 -6.51 7.63
N LYS A 201 -2.08 -6.71 8.25
CA LYS A 201 -1.48 -8.03 8.40
C LYS A 201 -2.39 -8.98 9.20
N ARG A 202 -2.98 -8.50 10.30
CA ARG A 202 -3.95 -9.26 11.09
C ARG A 202 -5.16 -9.67 10.24
N MET A 203 -5.74 -8.73 9.50
CA MET A 203 -6.86 -9.00 8.59
C MET A 203 -6.49 -10.05 7.52
N VAL A 204 -5.27 -10.00 6.97
CA VAL A 204 -4.80 -11.00 6.00
C VAL A 204 -4.61 -12.35 6.68
N LYS A 205 -4.05 -12.38 7.89
CA LYS A 205 -3.88 -13.59 8.70
C LYS A 205 -5.22 -14.28 8.96
N GLU A 206 -6.23 -13.54 9.41
CA GLU A 206 -7.58 -14.07 9.64
C GLU A 206 -8.20 -14.66 8.38
N LYS A 207 -8.06 -13.97 7.24
CA LYS A 207 -8.55 -14.48 5.95
C LYS A 207 -7.84 -15.73 5.45
N ILE A 208 -6.52 -15.81 5.64
CA ILE A 208 -5.74 -17.00 5.28
C ILE A 208 -6.11 -18.15 6.19
N LEU A 209 -6.23 -17.90 7.49
CA LEU A 209 -6.63 -18.91 8.47
C LEU A 209 -8.00 -19.48 8.16
N SER A 210 -9.03 -18.64 7.99
CA SER A 210 -10.38 -19.06 7.62
C SER A 210 -10.39 -19.86 6.30
N TYR A 211 -9.54 -19.53 5.34
CA TYR A 211 -9.42 -20.30 4.11
C TYR A 211 -8.76 -21.67 4.33
N LEU A 212 -7.75 -21.76 5.20
CA LEU A 212 -7.10 -23.01 5.56
C LEU A 212 -8.04 -23.93 6.35
N GLU A 213 -8.85 -23.37 7.25
CA GLU A 213 -9.92 -24.05 7.98
C GLU A 213 -10.91 -24.71 7.01
N GLY A 214 -11.37 -23.94 6.01
CA GLY A 214 -12.27 -24.47 4.96
C GLY A 214 -11.63 -25.50 4.00
N LEU A 215 -10.30 -25.68 4.04
CA LEU A 215 -9.59 -26.73 3.31
C LEU A 215 -9.25 -27.96 4.17
N SER A 216 -9.60 -27.94 5.45
CA SER A 216 -9.26 -28.97 6.42
C SER A 216 -10.52 -29.68 6.89
N GLU A 217 -10.43 -31.00 7.02
CA GLU A 217 -11.52 -31.82 7.53
C GLU A 217 -11.74 -31.64 9.04
N ASN A 218 -10.68 -31.17 9.73
CA ASN A 218 -10.68 -30.89 11.16
C ASN A 218 -10.21 -29.47 11.43
N SER A 219 -11.07 -28.65 12.05
CA SER A 219 -10.77 -27.27 12.41
C SER A 219 -9.83 -27.14 13.62
N PHE A 220 -9.72 -28.15 14.46
CA PHE A 220 -8.85 -28.14 15.65
C PHE A 220 -7.37 -28.44 15.33
N SER A 221 -7.09 -29.06 14.18
CA SER A 221 -5.72 -29.32 13.72
C SER A 221 -5.61 -29.16 12.21
N ILE A 222 -4.97 -28.08 11.80
CA ILE A 222 -4.82 -27.71 10.39
C ILE A 222 -3.43 -28.12 9.93
N HIS A 223 -3.32 -29.21 9.18
CA HIS A 223 -2.05 -29.59 8.54
C HIS A 223 -1.86 -28.82 7.23
N VAL A 224 -0.76 -28.05 7.13
CA VAL A 224 -0.41 -27.25 5.95
C VAL A 224 0.79 -27.90 5.25
N ASP A 225 0.52 -28.53 4.13
CA ASP A 225 1.50 -29.07 3.22
C ASP A 225 1.82 -28.09 2.04
N LYS A 226 2.74 -28.51 1.17
CA LYS A 226 3.10 -27.75 -0.02
C LYS A 226 1.90 -27.46 -0.94
N THR A 227 0.92 -28.37 -0.97
CA THR A 227 -0.27 -28.25 -1.82
C THR A 227 -1.22 -27.19 -1.29
N LYS A 228 -1.55 -27.24 0.01
CA LYS A 228 -2.37 -26.21 0.67
C LYS A 228 -1.69 -24.84 0.60
N PHE A 229 -0.38 -24.76 0.83
CA PHE A 229 0.38 -23.52 0.68
C PHE A 229 0.30 -22.95 -0.74
N LYS A 230 0.45 -23.78 -1.79
CA LYS A 230 0.27 -23.34 -3.18
C LYS A 230 -1.15 -22.86 -3.46
N LYS A 231 -2.19 -23.52 -2.91
CA LYS A 231 -3.60 -23.08 -3.04
C LYS A 231 -3.79 -21.68 -2.43
N VAL A 232 -3.24 -21.45 -1.23
CA VAL A 232 -3.27 -20.12 -0.58
C VAL A 232 -2.55 -19.08 -1.44
N LEU A 233 -1.32 -19.35 -1.88
CA LEU A 233 -0.60 -18.43 -2.76
C LEU A 233 -1.39 -18.13 -4.03
N LYS A 234 -1.97 -19.13 -4.68
CA LYS A 234 -2.78 -18.95 -5.90
C LYS A 234 -4.02 -18.08 -5.64
N LYS A 235 -4.67 -18.25 -4.47
CA LYS A 235 -5.87 -17.49 -4.11
C LYS A 235 -5.53 -16.05 -3.76
N PHE A 236 -4.52 -15.83 -2.92
CA PHE A 236 -4.27 -14.54 -2.29
C PHE A 236 -3.27 -13.65 -3.04
N LYS A 237 -2.34 -14.20 -3.85
CA LYS A 237 -1.35 -13.43 -4.63
C LYS A 237 -1.96 -12.38 -5.58
N LYS A 238 -3.23 -12.49 -5.91
CA LYS A 238 -3.94 -11.51 -6.74
C LYS A 238 -4.39 -10.28 -5.95
N SER A 239 -4.40 -10.37 -4.63
CA SER A 239 -4.89 -9.35 -3.72
C SER A 239 -3.83 -8.84 -2.76
N TYR A 240 -2.82 -9.66 -2.47
CA TYR A 240 -1.75 -9.38 -1.52
C TYR A 240 -0.41 -9.73 -2.13
N ASP A 241 0.65 -9.01 -1.73
CA ASP A 241 2.00 -9.35 -2.15
C ASP A 241 2.49 -10.66 -1.52
N ASN A 242 3.42 -11.33 -2.21
CA ASN A 242 3.93 -12.62 -1.76
C ASN A 242 4.72 -12.51 -0.44
N TYR A 243 5.35 -11.37 -0.20
CA TYR A 243 6.10 -11.13 1.03
C TYR A 243 5.15 -11.10 2.24
N LEU A 244 4.05 -10.33 2.15
CA LEU A 244 3.04 -10.29 3.20
C LEU A 244 2.45 -11.67 3.47
N ILE A 245 2.09 -12.42 2.41
CA ILE A 245 1.57 -13.78 2.56
C ILE A 245 2.58 -14.68 3.28
N LYS A 246 3.87 -14.63 2.91
CA LYS A 246 4.92 -15.40 3.58
C LYS A 246 5.09 -15.00 5.05
N LYS A 247 5.11 -13.69 5.36
CA LYS A 247 5.17 -13.19 6.75
C LYS A 247 3.99 -13.71 7.58
N VAL A 248 2.79 -13.69 7.02
CA VAL A 248 1.60 -14.25 7.69
C VAL A 248 1.76 -15.76 7.94
N PHE A 249 2.28 -16.52 6.98
CA PHE A 249 2.56 -17.96 7.22
C PHE A 249 3.59 -18.20 8.33
N MET A 250 4.60 -17.33 8.45
CA MET A 250 5.57 -17.42 9.54
C MET A 250 4.90 -17.21 10.91
N GLU A 251 3.96 -16.25 11.00
CA GLU A 251 3.21 -16.06 12.25
C GLU A 251 2.18 -17.14 12.53
N LEU A 252 1.65 -17.80 11.50
CA LEU A 252 0.77 -18.93 11.68
C LEU A 252 1.49 -20.16 12.25
N ARG A 253 2.84 -20.21 12.21
CA ARG A 253 3.63 -21.26 12.89
C ARG A 253 3.50 -21.23 14.42
N GLU A 254 3.19 -20.06 14.96
CA GLU A 254 2.98 -19.85 16.41
C GLU A 254 1.58 -20.29 16.86
N ASP A 255 0.67 -20.54 15.92
CA ASP A 255 -0.68 -21.02 16.22
C ASP A 255 -0.64 -22.53 16.45
N THR A 256 -0.93 -22.95 17.67
CA THR A 256 -0.88 -24.35 18.10
C THR A 256 -1.78 -25.31 17.30
N ARG A 257 -2.80 -24.75 16.62
CA ARG A 257 -3.70 -25.50 15.74
C ARG A 257 -3.11 -25.80 14.37
N ILE A 258 -2.00 -25.14 14.00
CA ILE A 258 -1.42 -25.24 12.67
C ILE A 258 -0.13 -26.05 12.71
N ARG A 259 -0.06 -27.09 11.91
CA ARG A 259 1.13 -27.91 11.73
C ARG A 259 1.60 -27.85 10.28
N PHE A 260 2.85 -27.47 10.09
CA PHE A 260 3.47 -27.43 8.77
C PHE A 260 4.19 -28.74 8.47
N SER A 261 4.16 -29.15 7.20
CA SER A 261 4.99 -30.28 6.77
C SER A 261 6.49 -29.94 6.90
N PRO A 262 7.37 -30.90 7.25
CA PRO A 262 8.81 -30.63 7.46
C PRO A 262 9.49 -29.95 6.28
N LYS A 263 9.12 -30.31 5.04
CA LYS A 263 9.64 -29.68 3.82
C LYS A 263 9.24 -28.18 3.69
N LEU A 264 8.11 -27.81 4.24
CA LEU A 264 7.64 -26.44 4.21
C LEU A 264 8.29 -25.61 5.32
N GLU A 265 8.48 -26.18 6.50
CA GLU A 265 9.21 -25.58 7.61
C GLU A 265 10.66 -25.26 7.26
N TYR A 266 11.37 -26.23 6.66
CA TYR A 266 12.73 -26.02 6.17
C TYR A 266 12.82 -24.87 5.14
N LYS A 267 11.82 -24.74 4.29
CA LYS A 267 11.78 -23.62 3.33
C LYS A 267 11.55 -22.26 3.99
N PHE A 268 10.77 -22.21 5.05
CA PHE A 268 10.54 -20.95 5.80
C PHE A 268 11.77 -20.56 6.63
N SER A 269 12.52 -21.51 7.19
CA SER A 269 13.76 -21.21 7.92
C SER A 269 14.86 -20.59 7.04
N ARG A 270 14.88 -20.90 5.74
CA ARG A 270 15.82 -20.30 4.76
C ARG A 270 15.43 -18.92 4.24
N ILE A 271 14.24 -18.44 4.56
CA ILE A 271 13.76 -17.10 4.16
C ILE A 271 14.07 -16.07 5.25
N LEU A 272 14.57 -16.52 6.40
CA LEU A 272 14.94 -15.70 7.56
C LEU A 272 16.40 -15.24 7.54
N TYR A 273 17.20 -15.77 6.63
CA TYR A 273 18.58 -15.40 6.36
C TYR A 273 18.66 -14.99 4.87
#